data_4c477f0d8705b841246fbd105374744a
#
_entry.id   4c477f0d8705b841246fbd105374744a
#
_cell.length_a   1.000
_cell.length_b   1.000
_cell.length_c   1.000
_cell.angle_alpha   90.00
_cell.angle_beta   90.00
_cell.angle_gamma   90.00
#
_symmetry.space_group_name_H-M   'P 1'
#
loop_
_entity.id
_entity.type
_entity.pdbx_description
1 polymer ?
#
loop_
_entity_poly.entity_id
_entity_poly.type
_entity_poly.pdbx_seq_one_letter_code
_entity_poly.pdbx_strand_id
1 'polypeptide(L)'
;MANTKGPIIQVTDIVKHYGSVIALNGVSMHVSAGEVLCLLGDNGAGKSTLIKTLSGVVRPSSGQFLVEGEPVNFTSPRAALDAGIATVYQDLAMIPLMSITRNFFMGREPLKGFIPFRHVDFKHCNEVTREEMHKIGIDVRDPNQAVGTLSGGERQCVAIARAVYFGAKVLILDEPTSALGVAQTSMVLKYIHQVRQKGLGVIFITHNVRHAYAVADRFTILNRGQTLGTYAKSDITMDELQNLMAGGKELQQLSEGLGGTI
;
A
#
# COMPACT_ATOMS: atom_id res chain seq x y z
N MET A 1 10.27 25.78 -2.50
CA MET A 1 10.37 25.43 -3.94
C MET A 1 9.86 23.99 -4.09
N ALA A 2 8.69 23.81 -4.69
CA ALA A 2 8.13 22.47 -4.94
C ALA A 2 9.06 21.75 -5.90
N ASN A 3 9.55 20.59 -5.46
CA ASN A 3 10.45 19.75 -6.25
C ASN A 3 9.60 19.12 -7.36
N THR A 4 9.69 19.65 -8.59
CA THR A 4 8.96 19.19 -9.78
C THR A 4 9.57 17.91 -10.37
N LYS A 5 9.87 16.92 -9.53
CA LYS A 5 10.10 15.57 -10.03
C LYS A 5 8.73 15.01 -10.44
N GLY A 6 8.65 14.49 -11.67
CA GLY A 6 7.45 13.83 -12.16
C GLY A 6 6.98 12.68 -11.25
N PRO A 7 5.84 12.05 -11.54
CA PRO A 7 5.33 10.96 -10.74
C PRO A 7 6.34 9.80 -10.65
N ILE A 8 6.45 9.17 -9.47
CA ILE A 8 7.27 7.95 -9.31
C ILE A 8 6.59 6.77 -10.01
N ILE A 9 5.27 6.65 -9.86
CA ILE A 9 4.46 5.67 -10.57
C ILE A 9 3.41 6.41 -11.39
N GLN A 10 3.24 5.98 -12.64
CA GLN A 10 2.14 6.39 -13.49
C GLN A 10 1.63 5.18 -14.26
N VAL A 11 0.33 4.99 -14.24
CA VAL A 11 -0.37 4.02 -15.10
C VAL A 11 -1.40 4.76 -15.95
N THR A 12 -1.48 4.38 -17.22
CA THR A 12 -2.37 5.00 -18.20
C THR A 12 -3.11 3.91 -18.96
N ASP A 13 -4.43 4.00 -18.95
CA ASP A 13 -5.37 3.13 -19.67
C ASP A 13 -5.13 1.63 -19.43
N ILE A 14 -4.83 1.26 -18.19
CA ILE A 14 -4.60 -0.13 -17.81
C ILE A 14 -5.88 -0.95 -17.96
N VAL A 15 -5.78 -1.98 -18.78
CA VAL A 15 -6.83 -2.98 -18.98
C VAL A 15 -6.35 -4.33 -18.48
N LYS A 16 -7.22 -5.09 -17.82
CA LYS A 16 -6.95 -6.47 -17.43
C LYS A 16 -8.16 -7.36 -17.63
N HIS A 17 -7.96 -8.39 -18.44
CA HIS A 17 -8.94 -9.45 -18.68
C HIS A 17 -8.56 -10.74 -17.96
N TYR A 18 -9.57 -11.46 -17.45
CA TYR A 18 -9.48 -12.84 -16.98
C TYR A 18 -10.55 -13.65 -17.74
N GLY A 19 -10.15 -14.28 -18.84
CA GLY A 19 -11.11 -14.88 -19.77
C GLY A 19 -12.10 -13.81 -20.30
N SER A 20 -13.40 -14.02 -20.08
CA SER A 20 -14.46 -13.06 -20.46
C SER A 20 -14.67 -11.92 -19.46
N VAL A 21 -14.05 -11.97 -18.28
CA VAL A 21 -14.23 -10.95 -17.25
C VAL A 21 -13.23 -9.82 -17.44
N ILE A 22 -13.72 -8.58 -17.56
CA ILE A 22 -12.90 -7.37 -17.59
C ILE A 22 -12.76 -6.86 -16.15
N ALA A 23 -11.60 -7.09 -15.54
CA ALA A 23 -11.34 -6.70 -14.16
C ALA A 23 -10.83 -5.26 -14.03
N LEU A 24 -10.11 -4.76 -15.05
CA LEU A 24 -9.72 -3.35 -15.20
C LEU A 24 -10.03 -2.92 -16.63
N ASN A 25 -10.58 -1.73 -16.78
CA ASN A 25 -11.05 -1.19 -18.05
C ASN A 25 -10.67 0.28 -18.21
N GLY A 26 -9.40 0.53 -18.56
CA GLY A 26 -8.87 1.87 -18.80
C GLY A 26 -8.52 2.63 -17.53
N VAL A 27 -7.94 1.96 -16.51
CA VAL A 27 -7.56 2.62 -15.25
C VAL A 27 -6.32 3.46 -15.45
N SER A 28 -6.43 4.76 -15.09
CA SER A 28 -5.32 5.71 -15.12
C SER A 28 -5.16 6.37 -13.74
N MET A 29 -3.92 6.39 -13.22
CA MET A 29 -3.56 7.05 -11.96
C MET A 29 -2.06 7.29 -11.88
N HIS A 30 -1.64 8.18 -11.00
CA HIS A 30 -0.23 8.40 -10.69
C HIS A 30 -0.02 8.71 -9.20
N VAL A 31 1.20 8.48 -8.72
CA VAL A 31 1.63 8.88 -7.37
C VAL A 31 3.01 9.52 -7.45
N SER A 32 3.19 10.61 -6.72
CA SER A 32 4.43 11.38 -6.66
C SER A 32 5.23 11.08 -5.39
N ALA A 33 6.48 11.53 -5.35
CA ALA A 33 7.31 11.47 -4.15
C ALA A 33 6.70 12.32 -3.02
N GLY A 34 6.61 11.76 -1.81
CA GLY A 34 6.04 12.45 -0.65
C GLY A 34 4.53 12.69 -0.75
N GLU A 35 3.83 11.89 -1.53
CA GLU A 35 2.39 11.93 -1.70
C GLU A 35 1.73 10.66 -1.14
N VAL A 36 0.58 10.81 -0.49
CA VAL A 36 -0.33 9.70 -0.17
C VAL A 36 -1.53 9.79 -1.11
N LEU A 37 -1.59 8.87 -2.07
CA LEU A 37 -2.75 8.65 -2.93
C LEU A 37 -3.61 7.55 -2.31
N CYS A 38 -4.84 7.86 -1.93
CA CYS A 38 -5.81 6.86 -1.51
C CYS A 38 -6.57 6.30 -2.71
N LEU A 39 -6.52 4.98 -2.87
CA LEU A 39 -7.33 4.24 -3.84
C LEU A 39 -8.57 3.70 -3.13
N LEU A 40 -9.71 4.27 -3.46
CA LEU A 40 -11.01 3.97 -2.86
C LEU A 40 -11.88 3.20 -3.84
N GLY A 41 -12.85 2.48 -3.33
CA GLY A 41 -13.83 1.74 -4.12
C GLY A 41 -14.42 0.60 -3.32
N ASP A 42 -15.58 0.14 -3.75
CA ASP A 42 -16.29 -0.97 -3.11
C ASP A 42 -15.66 -2.33 -3.43
N ASN A 43 -16.18 -3.39 -2.83
CA ASN A 43 -15.77 -4.76 -3.15
C ASN A 43 -16.10 -5.07 -4.61
N GLY A 44 -15.14 -5.70 -5.31
CA GLY A 44 -15.28 -5.93 -6.76
C GLY A 44 -14.95 -4.75 -7.66
N ALA A 45 -14.59 -3.57 -7.12
CA ALA A 45 -14.22 -2.39 -7.92
C ALA A 45 -12.95 -2.57 -8.78
N GLY A 46 -12.15 -3.63 -8.57
CA GLY A 46 -10.91 -3.88 -9.29
C GLY A 46 -9.63 -3.55 -8.52
N LYS A 47 -9.73 -3.07 -7.27
CA LYS A 47 -8.58 -2.67 -6.42
C LYS A 47 -7.51 -3.75 -6.33
N SER A 48 -7.88 -4.98 -5.97
CA SER A 48 -6.93 -6.09 -5.83
C SER A 48 -6.27 -6.47 -7.16
N THR A 49 -6.96 -6.32 -8.30
CA THR A 49 -6.37 -6.55 -9.63
C THR A 49 -5.36 -5.46 -9.96
N LEU A 50 -5.67 -4.20 -9.63
CA LEU A 50 -4.74 -3.09 -9.82
C LEU A 50 -3.49 -3.26 -8.95
N ILE A 51 -3.64 -3.62 -7.65
CA ILE A 51 -2.51 -3.94 -6.77
C ILE A 51 -1.63 -5.03 -7.39
N LYS A 52 -2.23 -6.14 -7.82
CA LYS A 52 -1.50 -7.26 -8.45
C LYS A 52 -0.77 -6.82 -9.72
N THR A 53 -1.32 -5.88 -10.47
CA THR A 53 -0.67 -5.30 -11.66
C THR A 53 0.52 -4.43 -11.25
N LEU A 54 0.34 -3.51 -10.31
CA LEU A 54 1.42 -2.62 -9.83
C LEU A 54 2.55 -3.40 -9.14
N SER A 55 2.22 -4.47 -8.42
CA SER A 55 3.20 -5.32 -7.73
C SER A 55 3.84 -6.39 -8.62
N GLY A 56 3.53 -6.44 -9.92
CA GLY A 56 4.11 -7.40 -10.86
C GLY A 56 3.64 -8.85 -10.70
N VAL A 57 2.56 -9.09 -9.93
CA VAL A 57 1.93 -10.42 -9.77
C VAL A 57 1.19 -10.81 -11.05
N VAL A 58 0.53 -9.84 -11.71
CA VAL A 58 -0.14 -10.06 -12.99
C VAL A 58 0.27 -8.97 -13.98
N ARG A 59 0.37 -9.34 -15.26
CA ARG A 59 0.60 -8.37 -16.34
C ARG A 59 -0.73 -7.76 -16.77
N PRO A 60 -0.77 -6.46 -17.08
CA PRO A 60 -1.91 -5.87 -17.75
C PRO A 60 -2.11 -6.51 -19.13
N SER A 61 -3.33 -6.47 -19.64
CA SER A 61 -3.63 -6.90 -21.02
C SER A 61 -3.29 -5.82 -22.03
N SER A 62 -3.44 -4.54 -21.64
CA SER A 62 -3.01 -3.35 -22.39
C SER A 62 -2.86 -2.16 -21.44
N GLY A 63 -2.41 -1.02 -21.98
CA GLY A 63 -2.10 0.19 -21.24
C GLY A 63 -0.61 0.37 -21.00
N GLN A 64 -0.24 1.45 -20.35
CA GLN A 64 1.14 1.82 -20.08
C GLN A 64 1.41 1.91 -18.59
N PHE A 65 2.54 1.39 -18.14
CA PHE A 65 3.04 1.51 -16.78
C PHE A 65 4.43 2.14 -16.80
N LEU A 66 4.59 3.27 -16.13
CA LEU A 66 5.84 3.99 -15.99
C LEU A 66 6.29 4.02 -14.53
N VAL A 67 7.58 3.83 -14.31
CA VAL A 67 8.26 4.06 -13.04
C VAL A 67 9.36 5.09 -13.26
N GLU A 68 9.28 6.21 -12.54
CA GLU A 68 10.19 7.36 -12.70
C GLU A 68 10.30 7.85 -14.16
N GLY A 69 9.20 7.75 -14.91
CA GLY A 69 9.10 8.14 -16.32
C GLY A 69 9.51 7.05 -17.32
N GLU A 70 10.10 5.96 -16.87
CA GLU A 70 10.54 4.86 -17.74
C GLU A 70 9.47 3.77 -17.88
N PRO A 71 9.15 3.29 -19.09
CA PRO A 71 8.21 2.22 -19.29
C PRO A 71 8.69 0.90 -18.66
N VAL A 72 7.84 0.27 -17.88
CA VAL A 72 8.12 -1.02 -17.24
C VAL A 72 7.11 -2.08 -17.60
N ASN A 73 7.57 -3.32 -17.66
CA ASN A 73 6.71 -4.50 -17.80
C ASN A 73 7.21 -5.58 -16.86
N PHE A 74 6.70 -5.56 -15.64
CA PHE A 74 7.12 -6.50 -14.62
C PHE A 74 6.71 -7.94 -14.96
N THR A 75 7.66 -8.84 -14.85
CA THR A 75 7.47 -10.28 -15.08
C THR A 75 7.31 -11.07 -13.79
N SER A 76 7.56 -10.43 -12.65
CA SER A 76 7.49 -11.03 -11.32
C SER A 76 7.37 -9.96 -10.24
N PRO A 77 6.87 -10.31 -9.04
CA PRO A 77 6.88 -9.40 -7.89
C PRO A 77 8.28 -8.95 -7.47
N ARG A 78 9.28 -9.80 -7.70
CA ARG A 78 10.67 -9.45 -7.43
C ARG A 78 11.15 -8.28 -8.29
N ALA A 79 10.79 -8.26 -9.58
CA ALA A 79 11.14 -7.16 -10.48
C ALA A 79 10.51 -5.83 -10.05
N ALA A 80 9.26 -5.83 -9.59
CA ALA A 80 8.61 -4.65 -9.04
C ALA A 80 9.30 -4.16 -7.76
N LEU A 81 9.65 -5.10 -6.85
CA LEU A 81 10.36 -4.79 -5.61
C LEU A 81 11.75 -4.21 -5.87
N ASP A 82 12.49 -4.75 -6.86
CA ASP A 82 13.82 -4.26 -7.25
C ASP A 82 13.75 -2.88 -7.93
N ALA A 83 12.60 -2.53 -8.54
CA ALA A 83 12.31 -1.17 -9.02
C ALA A 83 11.88 -0.20 -7.91
N GLY A 84 11.77 -0.66 -6.66
CA GLY A 84 11.40 0.14 -5.49
C GLY A 84 9.91 0.16 -5.18
N ILE A 85 9.09 -0.73 -5.77
CA ILE A 85 7.67 -0.86 -5.46
C ILE A 85 7.48 -1.98 -4.45
N ALA A 86 7.19 -1.63 -3.21
CA ALA A 86 6.92 -2.61 -2.15
C ALA A 86 5.43 -2.65 -1.81
N THR A 87 4.88 -3.86 -1.71
CA THR A 87 3.48 -4.07 -1.35
C THR A 87 3.37 -4.72 0.02
N VAL A 88 2.59 -4.12 0.90
CA VAL A 88 2.17 -4.68 2.18
C VAL A 88 0.70 -5.07 2.02
N TYR A 89 0.46 -6.36 1.95
CA TYR A 89 -0.88 -6.92 1.81
C TYR A 89 -1.63 -6.93 3.15
N GLN A 90 -2.93 -7.05 3.11
CA GLN A 90 -3.80 -7.19 4.29
C GLN A 90 -3.37 -8.39 5.16
N ASP A 91 -3.04 -9.53 4.53
CA ASP A 91 -2.31 -10.61 5.18
C ASP A 91 -0.81 -10.32 5.08
N LEU A 92 -0.21 -9.99 6.23
CA LEU A 92 1.17 -9.52 6.32
C LEU A 92 2.22 -10.58 5.92
N ALA A 93 1.80 -11.83 5.68
CA ALA A 93 2.67 -12.96 5.38
C ALA A 93 3.81 -13.13 6.42
N MET A 94 3.54 -12.78 7.67
CA MET A 94 4.46 -12.98 8.79
C MET A 94 4.29 -14.36 9.39
N ILE A 95 5.39 -14.95 9.84
CA ILE A 95 5.39 -16.24 10.54
C ILE A 95 5.31 -15.96 12.06
N PRO A 96 4.16 -16.18 12.73
CA PRO A 96 3.92 -15.70 14.09
C PRO A 96 4.91 -16.23 15.14
N LEU A 97 5.37 -17.47 14.98
CA LEU A 97 6.32 -18.10 15.90
C LEU A 97 7.76 -17.74 15.63
N MET A 98 8.05 -17.06 14.53
CA MET A 98 9.39 -16.60 14.18
C MET A 98 9.67 -15.25 14.84
N SER A 99 10.95 -14.99 15.15
CA SER A 99 11.35 -13.73 15.77
C SER A 99 11.04 -12.51 14.90
N ILE A 100 10.91 -11.34 15.52
CA ILE A 100 10.73 -10.06 14.81
C ILE A 100 11.87 -9.88 13.82
N THR A 101 13.13 -10.07 14.24
CA THR A 101 14.33 -9.96 13.39
C THR A 101 14.25 -10.89 12.17
N ARG A 102 13.89 -12.15 12.37
CA ARG A 102 13.79 -13.09 11.24
C ARG A 102 12.67 -12.72 10.27
N ASN A 103 11.52 -12.26 10.77
CA ASN A 103 10.46 -11.74 9.90
C ASN A 103 10.89 -10.48 9.15
N PHE A 104 11.64 -9.59 9.81
CA PHE A 104 12.12 -8.34 9.21
C PHE A 104 13.08 -8.61 8.06
N PHE A 105 14.05 -9.52 8.24
CA PHE A 105 15.09 -9.81 7.25
C PHE A 105 14.77 -10.99 6.31
N MET A 106 13.63 -11.65 6.45
CA MET A 106 13.29 -12.84 5.67
C MET A 106 13.55 -12.68 4.17
N GLY A 107 14.45 -13.53 3.63
CA GLY A 107 14.85 -13.51 2.21
C GLY A 107 15.82 -12.40 1.82
N ARG A 108 16.33 -11.62 2.81
CA ARG A 108 17.34 -10.56 2.63
C ARG A 108 18.28 -10.50 3.81
N GLU A 109 18.60 -11.67 4.39
CA GLU A 109 19.46 -11.79 5.56
C GLU A 109 20.89 -11.34 5.25
N PRO A 110 21.47 -10.37 5.99
CA PRO A 110 22.87 -10.02 5.91
C PRO A 110 23.74 -11.23 6.24
N LEU A 111 24.71 -11.51 5.40
CA LEU A 111 25.65 -12.62 5.57
C LEU A 111 27.03 -12.09 5.95
N LYS A 112 27.70 -12.76 6.89
CA LYS A 112 29.10 -12.56 7.22
C LYS A 112 29.93 -13.83 7.06
N GLY A 113 31.26 -13.68 6.96
CA GLY A 113 32.20 -14.78 6.68
C GLY A 113 32.51 -14.88 5.18
N PHE A 114 33.38 -15.85 4.86
CA PHE A 114 33.83 -16.13 3.49
C PHE A 114 33.23 -17.44 2.97
N ILE A 115 33.12 -17.60 1.67
CA ILE A 115 32.65 -18.85 1.07
C ILE A 115 33.67 -19.97 1.35
N PRO A 116 33.26 -21.17 1.84
CA PRO A 116 31.90 -21.67 2.03
C PRO A 116 31.28 -21.43 3.43
N PHE A 117 31.93 -20.69 4.33
CA PHE A 117 31.54 -20.51 5.73
C PHE A 117 30.67 -19.27 5.98
N ARG A 118 29.90 -18.83 4.99
CA ARG A 118 28.94 -17.73 5.16
C ARG A 118 27.81 -18.14 6.10
N HIS A 119 27.48 -17.26 7.04
CA HIS A 119 26.34 -17.42 7.94
C HIS A 119 25.65 -16.08 8.16
N VAL A 120 24.39 -16.11 8.61
CA VAL A 120 23.61 -14.89 8.88
C VAL A 120 24.25 -14.10 10.02
N ASP A 121 24.40 -12.78 9.85
CA ASP A 121 24.83 -11.89 10.90
C ASP A 121 23.68 -11.48 11.82
N PHE A 122 23.29 -12.38 12.71
CA PHE A 122 22.20 -12.13 13.65
C PHE A 122 22.44 -10.94 14.58
N LYS A 123 23.71 -10.65 14.93
CA LYS A 123 24.02 -9.48 15.77
C LYS A 123 23.60 -8.19 15.05
N HIS A 124 24.08 -8.00 13.83
CA HIS A 124 23.72 -6.86 13.00
C HIS A 124 22.21 -6.81 12.73
N CYS A 125 21.58 -7.95 12.38
CA CYS A 125 20.14 -8.02 12.17
C CYS A 125 19.34 -7.55 13.40
N ASN A 126 19.75 -7.98 14.61
CA ASN A 126 19.08 -7.60 15.85
C ASN A 126 19.25 -6.11 16.16
N GLU A 127 20.45 -5.56 15.94
CA GLU A 127 20.73 -4.14 16.13
C GLU A 127 19.84 -3.29 15.20
N VAL A 128 19.85 -3.58 13.91
CA VAL A 128 19.01 -2.88 12.92
C VAL A 128 17.52 -3.02 13.25
N THR A 129 17.06 -4.22 13.58
CA THR A 129 15.64 -4.41 13.92
C THR A 129 15.24 -3.54 15.10
N ARG A 130 16.06 -3.48 16.15
CA ARG A 130 15.77 -2.64 17.31
C ARG A 130 15.73 -1.16 16.95
N GLU A 131 16.69 -0.69 16.14
CA GLU A 131 16.74 0.70 15.69
C GLU A 131 15.51 1.08 14.84
N GLU A 132 15.15 0.23 13.88
CA GLU A 132 14.00 0.49 13.00
C GLU A 132 12.68 0.46 13.79
N MET A 133 12.54 -0.44 14.76
CA MET A 133 11.35 -0.46 15.63
C MET A 133 11.28 0.78 16.52
N HIS A 134 12.41 1.20 17.09
CA HIS A 134 12.47 2.42 17.91
C HIS A 134 12.09 3.68 17.10
N LYS A 135 12.53 3.78 15.82
CA LYS A 135 12.19 4.92 14.93
C LYS A 135 10.67 5.07 14.70
N ILE A 136 9.91 4.00 14.84
CA ILE A 136 8.45 3.98 14.66
C ILE A 136 7.69 3.98 15.99
N GLY A 137 8.42 4.13 17.11
CA GLY A 137 7.84 4.20 18.45
C GLY A 137 7.43 2.85 19.03
N ILE A 138 7.96 1.75 18.50
CA ILE A 138 7.77 0.40 19.05
C ILE A 138 9.00 0.04 19.90
N ASP A 139 8.78 -0.08 21.21
CA ASP A 139 9.84 -0.51 22.13
C ASP A 139 9.98 -2.04 22.12
N VAL A 140 10.89 -2.54 21.29
CA VAL A 140 11.22 -3.96 21.23
C VAL A 140 12.35 -4.26 22.22
N ARG A 141 11.98 -4.78 23.39
CA ARG A 141 12.97 -5.18 24.40
C ARG A 141 13.88 -6.30 23.90
N ASP A 142 13.31 -7.31 23.27
CA ASP A 142 14.05 -8.41 22.65
C ASP A 142 13.61 -8.61 21.19
N PRO A 143 14.47 -8.28 20.20
CA PRO A 143 14.16 -8.50 18.79
C PRO A 143 14.06 -10.00 18.41
N ASN A 144 14.48 -10.90 19.29
CA ASN A 144 14.32 -12.35 19.12
C ASN A 144 12.97 -12.87 19.62
N GLN A 145 12.15 -12.05 20.29
CA GLN A 145 10.77 -12.46 20.65
C GLN A 145 9.96 -12.77 19.40
N ALA A 146 9.00 -13.69 19.53
CA ALA A 146 8.12 -14.07 18.43
C ALA A 146 7.28 -12.87 17.95
N VAL A 147 7.18 -12.62 16.63
CA VAL A 147 6.40 -11.50 16.08
C VAL A 147 4.93 -11.60 16.43
N GLY A 148 4.42 -12.80 16.69
CA GLY A 148 3.05 -13.03 17.13
C GLY A 148 2.73 -12.40 18.50
N THR A 149 3.71 -12.01 19.33
CA THR A 149 3.51 -11.31 20.60
C THR A 149 3.20 -9.82 20.42
N LEU A 150 3.44 -9.28 19.23
CA LEU A 150 3.10 -7.91 18.89
C LEU A 150 1.61 -7.75 18.59
N SER A 151 1.06 -6.58 18.88
CA SER A 151 -0.29 -6.21 18.48
C SER A 151 -0.43 -6.17 16.95
N GLY A 152 -1.67 -6.18 16.44
CA GLY A 152 -1.91 -6.08 14.99
C GLY A 152 -1.31 -4.83 14.37
N GLY A 153 -1.43 -3.68 15.03
CA GLY A 153 -0.85 -2.41 14.56
C GLY A 153 0.67 -2.41 14.57
N GLU A 154 1.30 -3.00 15.59
CA GLU A 154 2.75 -3.14 15.62
C GLU A 154 3.25 -4.05 14.50
N ARG A 155 2.60 -5.19 14.26
CA ARG A 155 2.95 -6.05 13.12
C ARG A 155 2.81 -5.33 11.79
N GLN A 156 1.76 -4.53 11.62
CA GLN A 156 1.59 -3.69 10.42
C GLN A 156 2.75 -2.71 10.25
N CYS A 157 3.14 -2.03 11.33
CA CYS A 157 4.29 -1.12 11.32
C CYS A 157 5.62 -1.84 11.03
N VAL A 158 5.83 -3.06 11.55
CA VAL A 158 7.00 -3.89 11.20
C VAL A 158 7.05 -4.17 9.69
N ALA A 159 5.93 -4.53 9.07
CA ALA A 159 5.87 -4.80 7.63
C ALA A 159 6.19 -3.54 6.79
N ILE A 160 5.66 -2.39 7.19
CA ILE A 160 5.95 -1.10 6.53
C ILE A 160 7.43 -0.73 6.74
N ALA A 161 7.95 -0.83 7.96
CA ALA A 161 9.35 -0.52 8.28
C ALA A 161 10.32 -1.38 7.49
N ARG A 162 10.03 -2.67 7.35
CA ARG A 162 10.77 -3.60 6.50
C ARG A 162 10.84 -3.11 5.06
N ALA A 163 9.71 -2.73 4.48
CA ALA A 163 9.66 -2.23 3.11
C ALA A 163 10.48 -0.94 2.93
N VAL A 164 10.38 0.00 3.88
CA VAL A 164 11.15 1.26 3.90
C VAL A 164 12.64 0.98 4.03
N TYR A 165 13.05 0.12 4.97
CA TYR A 165 14.45 -0.23 5.20
C TYR A 165 15.12 -0.83 3.96
N PHE A 166 14.40 -1.66 3.21
CA PHE A 166 14.91 -2.28 1.99
C PHE A 166 14.78 -1.40 0.74
N GLY A 167 14.56 -0.10 0.90
CA GLY A 167 14.69 0.88 -0.17
C GLY A 167 13.45 1.05 -1.04
N ALA A 168 12.26 0.83 -0.50
CA ALA A 168 11.03 1.18 -1.21
C ALA A 168 11.02 2.67 -1.55
N LYS A 169 10.64 2.99 -2.79
CA LYS A 169 10.34 4.34 -3.27
C LYS A 169 8.84 4.61 -3.20
N VAL A 170 8.06 3.55 -3.43
CA VAL A 170 6.61 3.55 -3.33
C VAL A 170 6.15 2.38 -2.48
N LEU A 171 5.24 2.67 -1.55
CA LEU A 171 4.55 1.69 -0.73
C LEU A 171 3.12 1.53 -1.20
N ILE A 172 2.72 0.31 -1.52
CA ILE A 172 1.33 -0.07 -1.73
C ILE A 172 0.85 -0.74 -0.44
N LEU A 173 -0.16 -0.18 0.20
CA LEU A 173 -0.71 -0.64 1.47
C LEU A 173 -2.16 -1.09 1.25
N ASP A 174 -2.37 -2.40 1.29
CA ASP A 174 -3.69 -3.01 1.04
C ASP A 174 -4.43 -3.20 2.35
N GLU A 175 -5.46 -2.39 2.60
CA GLU A 175 -6.31 -2.38 3.81
C GLU A 175 -5.50 -2.39 5.14
N PRO A 176 -4.47 -1.54 5.30
CA PRO A 176 -3.52 -1.66 6.40
C PRO A 176 -4.11 -1.36 7.78
N THR A 177 -5.33 -0.85 7.84
CA THR A 177 -6.04 -0.51 9.08
C THR A 177 -7.30 -1.35 9.30
N SER A 178 -7.55 -2.33 8.42
CA SER A 178 -8.65 -3.27 8.60
C SER A 178 -8.43 -4.13 9.84
N ALA A 179 -9.49 -4.41 10.59
CA ALA A 179 -9.47 -5.22 11.82
C ALA A 179 -8.54 -4.69 12.96
N LEU A 180 -8.16 -3.42 12.92
CA LEU A 180 -7.39 -2.75 13.97
C LEU A 180 -8.29 -1.90 14.88
N GLY A 181 -8.00 -1.90 16.18
CA GLY A 181 -8.62 -0.97 17.12
C GLY A 181 -8.16 0.48 16.89
N VAL A 182 -8.85 1.45 17.50
CA VAL A 182 -8.62 2.89 17.28
C VAL A 182 -7.16 3.31 17.53
N ALA A 183 -6.58 2.85 18.67
CA ALA A 183 -5.19 3.19 19.01
C ALA A 183 -4.19 2.62 18.01
N GLN A 184 -4.39 1.37 17.56
CA GLN A 184 -3.55 0.70 16.59
C GLN A 184 -3.65 1.35 15.21
N THR A 185 -4.86 1.70 14.78
CA THR A 185 -5.11 2.47 13.55
C THR A 185 -4.36 3.81 13.59
N SER A 186 -4.47 4.55 14.69
CA SER A 186 -3.76 5.83 14.86
C SER A 186 -2.24 5.66 14.72
N MET A 187 -1.66 4.60 15.29
CA MET A 187 -0.24 4.29 15.16
C MET A 187 0.15 4.07 13.69
N VAL A 188 -0.58 3.23 12.96
CA VAL A 188 -0.31 2.94 11.55
C VAL A 188 -0.43 4.19 10.69
N LEU A 189 -1.49 4.99 10.86
CA LEU A 189 -1.69 6.24 10.09
C LEU A 189 -0.59 7.28 10.38
N LYS A 190 -0.14 7.41 11.63
CA LYS A 190 1.01 8.27 11.99
C LYS A 190 2.28 7.79 11.29
N TYR A 191 2.52 6.49 11.24
CA TYR A 191 3.71 5.97 10.58
C TYR A 191 3.65 6.17 9.06
N ILE A 192 2.50 6.02 8.42
CA ILE A 192 2.30 6.35 7.00
C ILE A 192 2.66 7.83 6.74
N HIS A 193 2.22 8.74 7.62
CA HIS A 193 2.56 10.15 7.51
C HIS A 193 4.08 10.39 7.61
N GLN A 194 4.78 9.72 8.53
CA GLN A 194 6.25 9.80 8.65
C GLN A 194 6.95 9.29 7.39
N VAL A 195 6.48 8.18 6.81
CA VAL A 195 7.02 7.62 5.58
C VAL A 195 6.85 8.59 4.39
N ARG A 196 5.67 9.22 4.29
CA ARG A 196 5.43 10.30 3.32
C ARG A 196 6.42 11.45 3.49
N GLN A 197 6.66 11.90 4.74
CA GLN A 197 7.61 12.98 5.02
C GLN A 197 9.06 12.64 4.64
N LYS A 198 9.42 11.35 4.63
CA LYS A 198 10.70 10.86 4.11
C LYS A 198 10.79 10.85 2.57
N GLY A 199 9.73 11.30 1.89
CA GLY A 199 9.68 11.43 0.43
C GLY A 199 9.22 10.18 -0.32
N LEU A 200 8.73 9.14 0.36
CA LEU A 200 8.15 7.99 -0.32
C LEU A 200 6.77 8.31 -0.87
N GLY A 201 6.45 7.77 -2.05
CA GLY A 201 5.07 7.72 -2.52
C GLY A 201 4.30 6.63 -1.80
N VAL A 202 3.05 6.86 -1.45
CA VAL A 202 2.19 5.86 -0.79
C VAL A 202 0.90 5.71 -1.56
N ILE A 203 0.56 4.47 -1.93
CA ILE A 203 -0.76 4.09 -2.43
C ILE A 203 -1.48 3.39 -1.28
N PHE A 204 -2.40 4.10 -0.65
CA PHE A 204 -3.17 3.61 0.49
C PHE A 204 -4.54 3.13 0.02
N ILE A 205 -4.78 1.83 0.11
CA ILE A 205 -6.01 1.22 -0.36
C ILE A 205 -6.89 0.89 0.83
N THR A 206 -8.12 1.39 0.80
CA THR A 206 -9.09 1.10 1.85
C THR A 206 -10.52 1.35 1.36
N HIS A 207 -11.48 0.73 2.02
CA HIS A 207 -12.90 1.06 1.91
C HIS A 207 -13.36 2.01 3.02
N ASN A 208 -12.49 2.33 3.99
CA ASN A 208 -12.82 3.24 5.10
C ASN A 208 -12.44 4.69 4.75
N VAL A 209 -13.44 5.48 4.37
CA VAL A 209 -13.26 6.90 3.97
C VAL A 209 -12.62 7.73 5.07
N ARG A 210 -12.96 7.49 6.36
CA ARG A 210 -12.40 8.27 7.48
C ARG A 210 -10.89 8.05 7.60
N HIS A 211 -10.41 6.81 7.47
CA HIS A 211 -8.99 6.50 7.50
C HIS A 211 -8.26 7.08 6.29
N ALA A 212 -8.88 6.97 5.09
CA ALA A 212 -8.36 7.58 3.87
C ALA A 212 -8.22 9.09 4.02
N TYR A 213 -9.29 9.76 4.46
CA TYR A 213 -9.32 11.22 4.61
C TYR A 213 -8.33 11.75 5.64
N ALA A 214 -7.99 10.94 6.67
CA ALA A 214 -7.00 11.32 7.67
C ALA A 214 -5.59 11.51 7.10
N VAL A 215 -5.17 10.69 6.10
CA VAL A 215 -3.78 10.63 5.63
C VAL A 215 -3.57 11.06 4.19
N ALA A 216 -4.59 11.02 3.33
CA ALA A 216 -4.46 11.29 1.90
C ALA A 216 -4.15 12.75 1.56
N ASP A 217 -3.42 12.91 0.48
CA ASP A 217 -3.30 14.15 -0.28
C ASP A 217 -4.29 14.17 -1.45
N ARG A 218 -4.52 13.00 -2.07
CA ARG A 218 -5.45 12.79 -3.19
C ARG A 218 -6.18 11.47 -3.05
N PHE A 219 -7.35 11.40 -3.70
CA PHE A 219 -8.21 10.22 -3.75
C PHE A 219 -8.46 9.83 -5.21
N THR A 220 -8.24 8.58 -5.54
CA THR A 220 -8.70 7.98 -6.80
C THR A 220 -9.81 7.00 -6.48
N ILE A 221 -10.96 7.16 -7.11
CA ILE A 221 -12.13 6.31 -6.89
C ILE A 221 -12.23 5.32 -8.03
N LEU A 222 -12.22 4.04 -7.68
CA LEU A 222 -12.37 2.94 -8.61
C LEU A 222 -13.77 2.33 -8.48
N ASN A 223 -14.43 2.12 -9.61
CA ASN A 223 -15.71 1.43 -9.66
C ASN A 223 -15.76 0.53 -10.91
N ARG A 224 -16.12 -0.75 -10.71
CA ARG A 224 -16.26 -1.76 -11.79
C ARG A 224 -15.09 -1.75 -12.79
N GLY A 225 -13.87 -1.65 -12.27
CA GLY A 225 -12.63 -1.66 -13.07
C GLY A 225 -12.32 -0.36 -13.78
N GLN A 226 -13.03 0.73 -13.52
CA GLN A 226 -12.81 2.05 -14.12
C GLN A 226 -12.52 3.11 -13.05
N THR A 227 -11.74 4.13 -13.41
CA THR A 227 -11.52 5.31 -12.58
C THR A 227 -12.70 6.26 -12.75
N LEU A 228 -13.47 6.51 -11.68
CA LEU A 228 -14.56 7.51 -11.70
C LEU A 228 -14.00 8.94 -11.63
N GLY A 229 -12.88 9.12 -10.96
CA GLY A 229 -12.22 10.42 -10.84
C GLY A 229 -11.05 10.36 -9.88
N THR A 230 -10.21 11.40 -9.95
CA THR A 230 -9.13 11.66 -9.00
C THR A 230 -9.27 13.08 -8.48
N TYR A 231 -9.32 13.24 -7.16
CA TYR A 231 -9.62 14.48 -6.47
C TYR A 231 -8.50 14.83 -5.49
N ALA A 232 -8.10 16.09 -5.44
CA ALA A 232 -7.27 16.57 -4.34
C ALA A 232 -8.11 16.64 -3.05
N LYS A 233 -7.47 16.49 -1.90
CA LYS A 233 -8.17 16.57 -0.60
C LYS A 233 -8.86 17.90 -0.37
N SER A 234 -8.32 18.99 -0.95
CA SER A 234 -8.92 20.33 -0.91
C SER A 234 -10.21 20.44 -1.69
N ASP A 235 -10.43 19.58 -2.69
CA ASP A 235 -11.45 19.72 -3.72
C ASP A 235 -12.67 18.82 -3.48
N ILE A 236 -12.63 17.99 -2.43
CA ILE A 236 -13.70 17.05 -2.12
C ILE A 236 -13.88 16.91 -0.60
N THR A 237 -15.11 16.92 -0.14
CA THR A 237 -15.47 16.66 1.25
C THR A 237 -15.54 15.16 1.56
N MET A 238 -15.52 14.81 2.85
CA MET A 238 -15.67 13.42 3.28
C MET A 238 -17.02 12.84 2.88
N ASP A 239 -18.09 13.62 2.97
CA ASP A 239 -19.46 13.18 2.62
C ASP A 239 -19.61 12.95 1.12
N GLU A 240 -19.05 13.85 0.28
CA GLU A 240 -19.02 13.67 -1.17
C GLU A 240 -18.23 12.41 -1.53
N LEU A 241 -17.10 12.17 -0.88
CA LEU A 241 -16.27 10.99 -1.10
C LEU A 241 -17.04 9.69 -0.74
N GLN A 242 -17.77 9.69 0.37
CA GLN A 242 -18.64 8.57 0.77
C GLN A 242 -19.75 8.32 -0.25
N ASN A 243 -20.40 9.39 -0.72
CA ASN A 243 -21.46 9.30 -1.73
C ASN A 243 -20.95 8.74 -3.07
N LEU A 244 -19.76 9.16 -3.50
CA LEU A 244 -19.16 8.63 -4.73
C LEU A 244 -18.79 7.15 -4.60
N MET A 245 -18.29 6.72 -3.42
CA MET A 245 -17.99 5.30 -3.17
C MET A 245 -19.23 4.43 -3.11
N ALA A 246 -20.32 4.94 -2.54
CA ALA A 246 -21.58 4.22 -2.41
C ALA A 246 -22.35 4.12 -3.75
N GLY A 247 -21.76 4.58 -4.86
CA GLY A 247 -22.43 4.57 -6.16
C GLY A 247 -23.54 5.65 -6.28
N GLY A 248 -23.31 6.83 -5.74
CA GLY A 248 -24.23 7.94 -5.49
C GLY A 248 -25.43 8.13 -6.43
N LYS A 249 -25.27 7.86 -7.73
CA LYS A 249 -26.38 7.86 -8.69
C LYS A 249 -27.27 6.60 -8.60
N GLU A 250 -26.69 5.44 -8.27
CA GLU A 250 -27.45 4.18 -8.14
C GLU A 250 -28.29 4.16 -6.85
N LEU A 251 -27.77 4.70 -5.76
CA LEU A 251 -28.53 4.87 -4.50
C LEU A 251 -29.65 5.89 -4.64
N GLN A 252 -29.42 6.98 -5.36
CA GLN A 252 -30.46 7.98 -5.64
C GLN A 252 -31.57 7.40 -6.51
N GLN A 253 -31.23 6.63 -7.54
CA GLN A 253 -32.22 5.92 -8.36
C GLN A 253 -32.98 4.82 -7.61
N LEU A 254 -32.30 4.12 -6.68
CA LEU A 254 -32.93 3.14 -5.79
C LEU A 254 -33.86 3.82 -4.78
N SER A 255 -33.50 4.96 -4.21
CA SER A 255 -34.36 5.72 -3.30
C SER A 255 -35.58 6.31 -4.02
N GLU A 256 -35.40 6.80 -5.22
CA GLU A 256 -36.52 7.26 -6.10
C GLU A 256 -37.42 6.09 -6.50
N GLY A 257 -36.86 4.91 -6.81
CA GLY A 257 -37.60 3.69 -7.16
C GLY A 257 -38.32 3.02 -5.98
N LEU A 258 -37.89 3.27 -4.74
CA LEU A 258 -38.53 2.77 -3.50
C LEU A 258 -39.48 3.75 -2.84
N GLY A 259 -39.82 4.85 -3.52
CA GLY A 259 -40.84 5.81 -3.08
C GLY A 259 -40.35 6.87 -2.10
N GLY A 260 -39.09 7.23 -2.17
CA GLY A 260 -38.59 8.50 -1.61
C GLY A 260 -38.77 8.70 -0.11
N THR A 261 -38.50 7.69 0.73
CA THR A 261 -38.42 7.90 2.17
C THR A 261 -37.27 7.05 2.77
N ILE A 262 -36.11 7.62 2.82
CA ILE A 262 -35.08 7.28 3.82
C ILE A 262 -34.52 8.59 4.37
#